data_45f61d1a9ff6901f51bf7d6040a755a6
#
_entry.id   45f61d1a9ff6901f51bf7d6040a755a6
#
_cell.length_a   1.000
_cell.length_b   1.000
_cell.length_c   1.000
_cell.angle_alpha   90.00
_cell.angle_beta   90.00
_cell.angle_gamma   90.00
#
_symmetry.space_group_name_H-M   'P 1'
#
loop_
_entity.id
_entity.type
_entity.pdbx_description
1 polymer ?
#
loop_
_entity_poly.entity_id
_entity_poly.type
_entity_poly.pdbx_seq_one_letter_code
_entity_poly.pdbx_strand_id
1 'polypeptide(L)'
;EAGLAEYFVHRTGHGIGLCVHEEPYIVAGNDLVLVPGMAFSIEPGIYFPGRWGARIEDIVIVTEDGAVSVNNCPHELIVVPVS
;
A
#
# COMPACT_ATOMS: atom_id res chain seq x y z
N GLU A 1 -3.79 -10.56 13.28
CA GLU A 1 -4.99 -11.02 14.02
C GLU A 1 -5.88 -11.93 13.17
N ALA A 2 -5.91 -11.74 11.86
CA ALA A 2 -6.70 -12.60 10.97
C ALA A 2 -6.00 -13.92 10.65
N GLY A 3 -4.80 -14.16 11.17
CA GLY A 3 -4.06 -15.37 10.92
C GLY A 3 -3.40 -15.44 9.54
N LEU A 4 -3.20 -14.29 8.89
CA LEU A 4 -2.69 -14.22 7.52
C LEU A 4 -1.27 -13.69 7.42
N ALA A 5 -0.58 -13.51 8.57
CA ALA A 5 0.74 -12.86 8.57
C ALA A 5 1.76 -13.59 7.70
N GLU A 6 1.70 -14.91 7.65
CA GLU A 6 2.63 -15.70 6.83
C GLU A 6 2.46 -15.46 5.33
N TYR A 7 1.32 -14.92 4.92
CA TYR A 7 1.02 -14.63 3.52
C TYR A 7 1.32 -13.16 3.15
N PHE A 8 1.68 -12.35 4.13
CA PHE A 8 2.09 -10.96 3.93
C PHE A 8 3.61 -10.94 3.80
N VAL A 9 4.09 -11.01 2.57
CA VAL A 9 5.51 -11.29 2.28
C VAL A 9 6.29 -10.10 1.73
N HIS A 10 5.70 -8.92 1.75
CA HIS A 10 6.35 -7.72 1.22
C HIS A 10 6.17 -6.53 2.16
N ARG A 11 6.90 -5.44 1.89
CA ARG A 11 6.71 -4.20 2.64
C ARG A 11 5.32 -3.63 2.34
N THR A 12 4.80 -2.84 3.27
CA THR A 12 3.45 -2.26 3.17
C THR A 12 3.37 -1.20 2.08
N GLY A 13 4.45 -0.50 1.79
CA GLY A 13 4.45 0.52 0.78
C GLY A 13 5.83 1.10 0.53
N HIS A 14 5.87 2.11 -0.34
CA HIS A 14 7.12 2.75 -0.74
C HIS A 14 6.86 4.19 -1.20
N GLY A 15 7.88 5.02 -1.12
CA GLY A 15 7.82 6.36 -1.67
C GLY A 15 7.67 6.34 -3.19
N ILE A 16 7.10 7.39 -3.72
CA ILE A 16 6.97 7.60 -5.16
C ILE A 16 7.40 9.02 -5.50
N GLY A 17 7.93 9.19 -6.69
CA GLY A 17 8.37 10.49 -7.17
C GLY A 17 9.06 10.31 -8.50
N LEU A 18 10.35 10.58 -8.55
CA LEU A 18 11.13 10.41 -9.76
C LEU A 18 11.36 8.92 -10.08
N CYS A 19 11.34 8.06 -9.05
CA CYS A 19 11.50 6.62 -9.20
C CYS A 19 10.18 5.92 -8.92
N VAL A 20 10.00 4.74 -9.50
CA VAL A 20 8.83 3.90 -9.24
C VAL A 20 8.79 3.49 -7.77
N HIS A 21 9.97 3.16 -7.23
CA HIS A 21 10.15 2.83 -5.81
C HIS A 21 11.27 3.68 -5.26
N GLU A 22 11.00 4.40 -4.21
CA GLU A 22 12.01 5.21 -3.52
C GLU A 22 11.63 5.38 -2.06
N GLU A 23 12.49 5.98 -1.26
CA GLU A 23 12.16 6.28 0.14
C GLU A 23 11.00 7.28 0.20
N PRO A 24 10.16 7.22 1.27
CA PRO A 24 10.28 6.31 2.41
C PRO A 24 9.75 4.90 2.09
N TYR A 25 10.35 3.89 2.73
CA TYR A 25 9.83 2.52 2.64
C TYR A 25 9.01 2.22 3.87
N ILE A 26 7.76 1.85 3.65
CA ILE A 26 6.80 1.58 4.73
C ILE A 26 6.97 0.11 5.12
N VAL A 27 7.82 -0.12 6.06
CA VAL A 27 8.22 -1.47 6.48
C VAL A 27 8.52 -1.45 7.98
N ALA A 28 8.32 -2.58 8.64
CA ALA A 28 8.61 -2.71 10.06
C ALA A 28 10.09 -2.38 10.34
N GLY A 29 10.34 -1.63 11.40
CA GLY A 29 11.69 -1.24 11.79
C GLY A 29 12.18 0.06 11.17
N ASN A 30 11.46 0.64 10.22
CA ASN A 30 11.81 1.94 9.67
C ASN A 30 11.25 3.04 10.58
N ASP A 31 12.14 3.83 11.17
CA ASP A 31 11.77 4.91 12.09
C ASP A 31 11.88 6.30 11.45
N LEU A 32 11.96 6.38 10.14
CA LEU A 32 12.00 7.65 9.42
C LEU A 32 10.72 8.43 9.70
N VAL A 33 10.85 9.69 10.09
CA VAL A 33 9.72 10.56 10.33
C VAL A 33 9.17 11.06 9.00
N LEU A 34 7.88 10.87 8.78
CA LEU A 34 7.20 11.37 7.59
C LEU A 34 6.96 12.87 7.72
N VAL A 35 7.25 13.60 6.67
CA VAL A 35 7.06 15.05 6.65
C VAL A 35 6.09 15.45 5.56
N PRO A 36 5.40 16.60 5.71
CA PRO A 36 4.47 17.07 4.68
C PRO A 36 5.11 17.14 3.30
N GLY A 37 4.36 16.71 2.31
CA GLY A 37 4.83 16.65 0.92
C GLY A 37 5.35 15.29 0.49
N MET A 38 5.66 14.40 1.43
CA MET A 38 6.05 13.04 1.07
C MET A 38 4.86 12.30 0.47
N ALA A 39 5.11 11.58 -0.61
CA ALA A 39 4.10 10.75 -1.27
C ALA A 39 4.59 9.30 -1.25
N PHE A 40 3.68 8.40 -0.90
CA PHE A 40 4.03 6.98 -0.85
C PHE A 40 2.79 6.12 -1.05
N SER A 41 3.03 4.85 -1.37
CA SER A 41 1.96 3.88 -1.50
C SER A 41 1.67 3.23 -0.15
N ILE A 42 0.43 2.80 0.02
CA ILE A 42 0.03 1.88 1.08
C ILE A 42 -0.65 0.74 0.33
N GLU A 43 0.02 -0.40 0.27
CA GLU A 43 -0.41 -1.49 -0.60
C GLU A 43 -0.26 -2.87 0.03
N PRO A 44 -0.91 -3.10 1.18
CA PRO A 44 -0.86 -4.41 1.80
C PRO A 44 -1.46 -5.47 0.89
N GLY A 45 -0.85 -6.64 0.88
CA GLY A 45 -1.34 -7.74 0.07
C GLY A 45 -1.03 -9.08 0.72
N ILE A 46 -1.82 -10.07 0.40
CA ILE A 46 -1.60 -11.44 0.87
C ILE A 46 -1.57 -12.37 -0.33
N TYR A 47 -0.70 -13.37 -0.28
CA TYR A 47 -0.46 -14.25 -1.40
C TYR A 47 -0.43 -15.70 -0.94
N PHE A 48 -1.32 -16.51 -1.49
CA PHE A 48 -1.36 -17.94 -1.22
C PHE A 48 -0.66 -18.64 -2.39
N PRO A 49 0.58 -19.12 -2.18
CA PRO A 49 1.37 -19.68 -3.29
C PRO A 49 0.61 -20.73 -4.09
N GLY A 50 0.64 -20.59 -5.42
CA GLY A 50 -0.03 -21.50 -6.33
C GLY A 50 -1.55 -21.41 -6.36
N ARG A 51 -2.14 -20.47 -5.63
CA ARG A 51 -3.60 -20.35 -5.53
C ARG A 51 -4.09 -18.99 -6.00
N TRP A 52 -3.92 -17.96 -5.18
CA TRP A 52 -4.33 -16.59 -5.51
C TRP A 52 -3.64 -15.59 -4.59
N GLY A 53 -3.76 -14.34 -4.94
CA GLY A 53 -3.30 -13.24 -4.10
C GLY A 53 -4.20 -12.04 -4.29
N ALA A 54 -4.12 -11.11 -3.37
CA ALA A 54 -4.88 -9.86 -3.45
C ALA A 54 -4.07 -8.75 -2.80
N ARG A 55 -4.17 -7.56 -3.40
CA ARG A 55 -3.52 -6.34 -2.92
C ARG A 55 -4.51 -5.20 -3.05
N ILE A 56 -4.56 -4.36 -2.02
CA ILE A 56 -5.33 -3.12 -2.05
C ILE A 56 -4.32 -2.00 -1.91
N GLU A 57 -4.32 -1.08 -2.86
CA GLU A 57 -3.31 -0.03 -2.94
C GLU A 57 -3.93 1.36 -2.98
N ASP A 58 -3.40 2.25 -2.16
CA ASP A 58 -3.70 3.67 -2.19
C ASP A 58 -2.40 4.45 -2.27
N ILE A 59 -2.45 5.61 -2.92
CA ILE A 59 -1.36 6.57 -2.93
C ILE A 59 -1.74 7.70 -1.98
N VAL A 60 -0.83 8.03 -1.08
CA VAL A 60 -1.07 8.95 0.02
C VAL A 60 -0.04 10.06 -0.01
N ILE A 61 -0.47 11.28 0.25
CA ILE A 61 0.41 12.43 0.42
C ILE A 61 0.29 12.92 1.86
N VAL A 62 1.43 13.08 2.52
CA VAL A 62 1.47 13.59 3.90
C VAL A 62 1.16 15.09 3.88
N THR A 63 0.27 15.52 4.78
CA THR A 63 -0.08 16.92 4.96
C THR A 63 0.34 17.38 6.35
N GLU A 64 0.15 18.66 6.63
CA GLU A 64 0.45 19.22 7.97
C GLU A 64 -0.37 18.54 9.07
N ASP A 65 -1.60 18.14 8.75
CA ASP A 65 -2.55 17.62 9.73
C ASP A 65 -2.73 16.11 9.67
N GLY A 66 -2.08 15.44 8.71
CA GLY A 66 -2.27 14.02 8.55
C GLY A 66 -1.89 13.55 7.16
N ALA A 67 -2.83 12.97 6.43
CA ALA A 67 -2.56 12.44 5.09
C ALA A 67 -3.83 12.47 4.24
N VAL A 68 -3.62 12.53 2.93
CA VAL A 68 -4.71 12.54 1.95
C VAL A 68 -4.48 11.43 0.95
N SER A 69 -5.50 10.60 0.71
CA SER A 69 -5.46 9.63 -0.36
C SER A 69 -5.81 10.33 -1.67
N VAL A 70 -4.98 10.17 -2.69
CA VAL A 70 -5.20 10.83 -3.98
C VAL A 70 -5.98 9.96 -4.96
N ASN A 71 -6.21 8.71 -4.63
CA ASN A 71 -7.09 7.83 -5.41
C ASN A 71 -8.33 7.52 -4.59
N ASN A 72 -9.43 7.32 -5.26
CA ASN A 72 -10.72 7.10 -4.61
C ASN A 72 -11.50 5.91 -5.18
N CYS A 73 -10.79 4.97 -5.76
CA CYS A 73 -11.42 3.74 -6.22
C CYS A 73 -11.92 2.92 -5.03
N PRO A 74 -13.06 2.23 -5.17
CA PRO A 74 -13.57 1.36 -4.12
C PRO A 74 -12.57 0.26 -3.78
N HIS A 75 -12.48 -0.10 -2.50
CA HIS A 75 -11.62 -1.19 -2.04
C HIS A 75 -12.32 -2.55 -2.08
N GLU A 76 -13.60 -2.57 -2.30
CA GLU A 76 -14.37 -3.81 -2.36
C GLU A 76 -14.16 -4.53 -3.69
N LEU A 77 -14.36 -5.84 -3.65
CA LEU A 77 -14.24 -6.67 -4.84
C LEU A 77 -15.33 -6.30 -5.85
N ILE A 78 -14.91 -6.00 -7.06
CA ILE A 78 -15.82 -5.70 -8.16
C ILE A 78 -15.81 -6.88 -9.11
N VAL A 79 -16.98 -7.45 -9.35
CA VAL A 79 -17.11 -8.57 -10.28
C VAL A 79 -17.63 -8.06 -11.63
N VAL A 80 -16.83 -8.25 -12.66
CA VAL A 80 -17.19 -7.84 -14.01
C VAL A 80 -17.83 -9.02 -14.73
N PRO A 81 -19.06 -8.88 -15.22
CA PRO A 81 -19.72 -9.99 -15.93
C PRO A 81 -18.96 -10.38 -17.19
N VAL A 82 -18.95 -11.68 -17.48
CA VAL A 82 -18.40 -12.18 -18.72
C VAL A 82 -19.51 -12.12 -19.78
N SER A 83 -19.19 -11.53 -20.92
CA SER A 83 -20.16 -11.39 -22.02
C SER A 83 -19.97 -12.43 -23.10
#